data_5622255c19daae1aa5437a57d9735b81
#
_entry.id   5622255c19daae1aa5437a57d9735b81
#
_cell.length_a   1.000
_cell.length_b   1.000
_cell.length_c   1.000
_cell.angle_alpha   90.00
_cell.angle_beta   90.00
_cell.angle_gamma   90.00
#
_symmetry.space_group_name_H-M   'P 1'
#
loop_
_entity.id
_entity.type
_entity.pdbx_description
1 polymer ?
#
loop_
_entity_poly.entity_id
_entity_poly.type
_entity_poly.pdbx_seq_one_letter_code
_entity_poly.pdbx_strand_id
1 'polypeptide(L)'
;PSRGLGDVYKRQDKVLDIIKTDSYYNVAEKVDAVRKAKSDESKDKAKMKLPAVTWNGTFKTKNRKDLIHYSSFTALDFDHIQPENMDGFGKWLQGFSCVYACFVTPSGEGYKAIILHDNYEPLYHYDLYNQLLNLFDCPEIDKSTTDLARGNFLSYDPNLWKNPEPKPYHFTPTTTEPLIPDFETETIIRDSAGNEIVMKDDSKVSQFLNQLYRQVVSDESIIRILRSIWNGRSLANGRNNTAMSYAGVLCKAGVMKDKAKAFIEELIPDYDITEIVDYAYSHNTFGCERRRYKSRQK
;
A
#
# COMPACT_ATOMS: atom_id res chain seq x y z
N PRO A 1 -11.52 15.53 -15.00
CA PRO A 1 -10.34 16.37 -14.95
C PRO A 1 -9.34 15.68 -14.03
N SER A 2 -8.18 15.31 -14.59
CA SER A 2 -7.03 14.90 -13.81
C SER A 2 -6.74 16.03 -12.81
N ARG A 3 -6.91 15.77 -11.51
CA ARG A 3 -6.42 16.70 -10.50
C ARG A 3 -4.92 16.79 -10.72
N GLY A 4 -4.43 17.95 -11.14
CA GLY A 4 -3.04 18.13 -11.47
C GLY A 4 -2.17 17.87 -10.23
N LEU A 5 -0.91 17.51 -10.44
CA LEU A 5 0.11 17.35 -9.39
C LEU A 5 0.04 18.48 -8.34
N GLY A 6 -0.28 19.71 -8.74
CA GLY A 6 -0.42 20.85 -7.85
C GLY A 6 -1.51 20.73 -6.76
N ASP A 7 -2.59 19.94 -6.99
CA ASP A 7 -3.63 19.75 -5.98
C ASP A 7 -3.25 18.70 -4.91
N VAL A 8 -2.38 17.77 -5.29
CA VAL A 8 -1.82 16.77 -4.36
C VAL A 8 -0.87 17.47 -3.39
N TYR A 9 0.05 18.29 -3.89
CA TYR A 9 0.99 19.03 -3.05
C TYR A 9 0.28 19.97 -2.05
N LYS A 10 -0.79 20.64 -2.45
CA LYS A 10 -1.58 21.52 -1.56
C LYS A 10 -2.16 20.82 -0.33
N ARG A 11 -2.45 19.51 -0.40
CA ARG A 11 -2.96 18.74 0.74
C ARG A 11 -1.86 18.40 1.73
N GLN A 12 -0.70 17.96 1.24
CA GLN A 12 0.46 17.66 2.08
C GLN A 12 0.95 18.94 2.76
N ASP A 13 1.00 20.04 2.06
CA ASP A 13 1.39 21.33 2.65
C ASP A 13 0.46 21.77 3.79
N LYS A 14 -0.85 21.54 3.66
CA LYS A 14 -1.78 21.81 4.75
C LYS A 14 -1.50 20.95 5.98
N VAL A 15 -1.13 19.69 5.79
CA VAL A 15 -0.76 18.80 6.90
C VAL A 15 0.52 19.29 7.57
N LEU A 16 1.53 19.66 6.78
CA LEU A 16 2.79 20.21 7.31
C LEU A 16 2.57 21.55 8.05
N ASP A 17 1.66 22.40 7.54
CA ASP A 17 1.28 23.64 8.20
C ASP A 17 0.62 23.36 9.58
N ILE A 18 -0.29 22.40 9.67
CA ILE A 18 -0.88 21.98 10.95
C ILE A 18 0.19 21.51 11.94
N ILE A 19 1.16 20.71 11.48
CA ILE A 19 2.26 20.23 12.33
C ILE A 19 3.11 21.37 12.84
N LYS A 20 3.37 22.38 11.99
CA LYS A 20 4.23 23.51 12.30
C LYS A 20 3.57 24.57 13.17
N THR A 21 2.29 24.85 12.94
CA THR A 21 1.61 26.04 13.50
C THR A 21 0.47 25.71 14.47
N ASP A 22 0.13 24.43 14.63
CA ASP A 22 -1.05 23.98 15.40
C ASP A 22 -2.38 24.66 14.95
N SER A 23 -2.47 24.98 13.67
CA SER A 23 -3.63 25.72 13.10
C SER A 23 -4.94 24.96 13.18
N TYR A 24 -4.92 23.68 13.57
CA TYR A 24 -6.10 22.80 13.65
C TYR A 24 -5.92 21.70 14.71
N TYR A 25 -7.01 21.34 15.40
CA TYR A 25 -7.13 20.18 16.29
C TYR A 25 -6.42 20.25 17.65
N ASN A 26 -5.82 21.36 18.04
CA ASN A 26 -5.03 21.51 19.28
C ASN A 26 -4.00 20.37 19.41
N VAL A 27 -3.23 20.17 18.34
CA VAL A 27 -2.25 19.07 18.25
C VAL A 27 -1.11 19.30 19.25
N ALA A 28 -0.70 20.56 19.46
CA ALA A 28 0.36 20.92 20.40
C ALA A 28 0.07 20.46 21.83
N GLU A 29 -1.16 20.70 22.34
CA GLU A 29 -1.58 20.26 23.67
C GLU A 29 -1.55 18.73 23.79
N LYS A 30 -2.05 18.03 22.77
CA LYS A 30 -2.08 16.57 22.75
C LYS A 30 -0.70 15.96 22.67
N VAL A 31 0.21 16.55 21.89
CA VAL A 31 1.62 16.14 21.77
C VAL A 31 2.34 16.39 23.11
N ASP A 32 2.09 17.52 23.77
CA ASP A 32 2.64 17.80 25.09
C ASP A 32 2.20 16.73 26.12
N ALA A 33 0.93 16.30 26.06
CA ALA A 33 0.44 15.20 26.90
C ALA A 33 1.18 13.87 26.62
N VAL A 34 1.54 13.57 25.35
CA VAL A 34 2.37 12.39 25.01
C VAL A 34 3.75 12.51 25.61
N ARG A 35 4.39 13.69 25.45
CA ARG A 35 5.78 13.95 25.95
C ARG A 35 5.88 13.95 27.47
N LYS A 36 4.83 14.32 28.17
CA LYS A 36 4.75 14.32 29.64
C LYS A 36 4.37 12.97 30.26
N ALA A 37 3.94 12.01 29.44
CA ALA A 37 3.53 10.70 29.92
C ALA A 37 4.73 9.92 30.48
N LYS A 38 4.57 9.32 31.68
CA LYS A 38 5.66 8.68 32.41
C LYS A 38 5.83 7.18 32.12
N SER A 39 4.88 6.55 31.44
CA SER A 39 4.95 5.13 31.08
C SER A 39 4.54 4.93 29.63
N ASP A 40 5.01 3.84 29.01
CA ASP A 40 4.67 3.50 27.63
C ASP A 40 3.17 3.36 27.45
N GLU A 41 2.48 2.72 28.39
CA GLU A 41 1.02 2.59 28.36
C GLU A 41 0.32 3.96 28.35
N SER A 42 0.80 4.92 29.14
CA SER A 42 0.24 6.27 29.17
C SER A 42 0.60 7.07 27.91
N LYS A 43 1.80 6.87 27.34
CA LYS A 43 2.21 7.44 26.05
C LYS A 43 1.30 6.95 24.93
N ASP A 44 1.02 5.64 24.86
CA ASP A 44 0.17 5.06 23.83
C ASP A 44 -1.29 5.53 23.94
N LYS A 45 -1.84 5.58 25.16
CA LYS A 45 -3.17 6.16 25.39
C LYS A 45 -3.26 7.63 24.96
N ALA A 46 -2.21 8.40 25.17
CA ALA A 46 -2.15 9.80 24.73
C ALA A 46 -2.01 9.90 23.22
N LYS A 47 -1.15 9.08 22.57
CA LYS A 47 -1.02 9.01 21.09
C LYS A 47 -2.35 8.70 20.39
N MET A 48 -3.19 7.83 20.96
CA MET A 48 -4.48 7.47 20.39
C MET A 48 -5.48 8.65 20.31
N LYS A 49 -5.23 9.75 21.02
CA LYS A 49 -6.02 10.98 20.95
C LYS A 49 -5.57 11.94 19.84
N LEU A 50 -4.42 11.68 19.23
CA LEU A 50 -3.90 12.49 18.14
C LEU A 50 -4.65 12.19 16.85
N PRO A 51 -4.92 13.21 16.03
CA PRO A 51 -5.34 12.98 14.65
C PRO A 51 -4.26 12.20 13.88
N ALA A 52 -4.67 11.44 12.89
CA ALA A 52 -3.75 10.69 12.04
C ALA A 52 -4.03 10.96 10.57
N VAL A 53 -2.99 10.89 9.76
CA VAL A 53 -3.03 11.02 8.30
C VAL A 53 -2.35 9.83 7.65
N THR A 54 -2.70 9.57 6.39
CA THR A 54 -2.01 8.61 5.54
C THR A 54 -1.23 9.38 4.47
N TRP A 55 0.10 9.21 4.45
CA TRP A 55 0.96 9.88 3.46
C TRP A 55 0.96 9.16 2.12
N ASN A 56 0.87 7.83 2.14
CA ASN A 56 0.95 6.99 0.95
C ASN A 56 -0.27 7.12 0.03
N GLY A 57 -1.36 7.71 0.50
CA GLY A 57 -2.57 7.87 -0.33
C GLY A 57 -3.81 8.27 0.46
N THR A 58 -4.93 8.33 -0.26
CA THR A 58 -6.27 8.50 0.32
C THR A 58 -7.02 7.19 0.29
N PHE A 59 -7.70 6.89 1.39
CA PHE A 59 -8.40 5.62 1.60
C PHE A 59 -9.85 5.89 2.03
N LYS A 60 -10.76 4.98 1.68
CA LYS A 60 -12.15 5.02 2.16
C LYS A 60 -12.22 4.64 3.64
N THR A 61 -11.48 3.61 4.03
CA THR A 61 -11.25 3.19 5.42
C THR A 61 -9.76 2.96 5.62
N LYS A 62 -9.29 2.81 6.88
CA LYS A 62 -7.90 2.49 7.19
C LYS A 62 -7.56 1.04 6.78
N ASN A 63 -7.70 0.76 5.50
CA ASN A 63 -7.39 -0.53 4.91
C ASN A 63 -6.80 -0.33 3.52
N ARG A 64 -5.68 -1.01 3.21
CA ARG A 64 -5.03 -0.94 1.90
C ARG A 64 -5.97 -1.29 0.74
N LYS A 65 -7.00 -2.13 0.97
CA LYS A 65 -8.01 -2.51 -0.01
C LYS A 65 -8.93 -1.36 -0.41
N ASP A 66 -9.04 -0.35 0.44
CA ASP A 66 -9.89 0.82 0.26
C ASP A 66 -9.12 2.03 -0.28
N LEU A 67 -7.98 1.80 -0.92
CA LEU A 67 -7.20 2.83 -1.58
C LEU A 67 -8.03 3.51 -2.67
N ILE A 68 -8.18 4.83 -2.57
CA ILE A 68 -8.85 5.68 -3.56
C ILE A 68 -7.83 6.29 -4.51
N HIS A 69 -6.72 6.76 -3.95
CA HIS A 69 -5.67 7.42 -4.70
C HIS A 69 -4.31 7.16 -4.03
N TYR A 70 -3.35 6.65 -4.79
CA TYR A 70 -1.97 6.52 -4.36
C TYR A 70 -1.26 7.85 -4.52
N SER A 71 -0.41 8.21 -3.57
CA SER A 71 0.33 9.48 -3.63
C SER A 71 1.78 9.23 -4.03
N SER A 72 2.46 10.32 -4.43
CA SER A 72 3.92 10.31 -4.65
C SER A 72 4.70 10.55 -3.34
N PHE A 73 4.09 10.30 -2.20
CA PHE A 73 4.72 10.49 -0.90
C PHE A 73 4.62 9.23 -0.06
N THR A 74 5.68 8.95 0.70
CA THR A 74 5.67 7.95 1.76
C THR A 74 6.33 8.51 3.01
N ALA A 75 6.00 7.97 4.18
CA ALA A 75 6.59 8.39 5.43
C ALA A 75 7.51 7.29 5.97
N LEU A 76 8.69 7.70 6.42
CA LEU A 76 9.61 6.87 7.16
C LEU A 76 9.66 7.34 8.62
N ASP A 77 9.64 6.41 9.54
CA ASP A 77 9.79 6.63 10.97
C ASP A 77 11.21 6.29 11.40
N PHE A 78 11.81 7.17 12.20
CA PHE A 78 13.12 6.99 12.84
C PHE A 78 12.92 7.17 14.34
N ASP A 79 13.08 6.10 15.10
CA ASP A 79 12.77 6.04 16.51
C ASP A 79 14.03 5.85 17.36
N HIS A 80 13.92 6.11 18.66
CA HIS A 80 14.98 5.89 19.65
C HIS A 80 16.27 6.69 19.41
N ILE A 81 16.15 7.87 18.81
CA ILE A 81 17.28 8.78 18.62
C ILE A 81 17.65 9.37 19.98
N GLN A 82 18.93 9.27 20.33
CA GLN A 82 19.42 9.86 21.59
C GLN A 82 19.27 11.39 21.54
N PRO A 83 18.87 12.04 22.66
CA PRO A 83 18.59 13.48 22.68
C PRO A 83 19.72 14.35 22.13
N GLU A 84 20.98 13.99 22.45
CA GLU A 84 22.16 14.69 21.96
C GLU A 84 22.38 14.58 20.44
N ASN A 85 21.81 13.59 19.80
CA ASN A 85 21.95 13.33 18.37
C ASN A 85 20.78 13.91 17.54
N MET A 86 19.70 14.38 18.17
CA MET A 86 18.49 14.84 17.46
C MET A 86 18.78 15.90 16.41
N ASP A 87 19.54 16.95 16.75
CA ASP A 87 19.87 18.03 15.79
C ASP A 87 20.74 17.52 14.63
N GLY A 88 21.71 16.66 14.93
CA GLY A 88 22.56 16.05 13.92
C GLY A 88 21.77 15.17 12.97
N PHE A 89 20.85 14.37 13.52
CA PHE A 89 19.98 13.49 12.73
C PHE A 89 19.03 14.26 11.82
N GLY A 90 18.41 15.33 12.34
CA GLY A 90 17.58 16.22 11.53
C GLY A 90 18.35 16.82 10.35
N LYS A 91 19.59 17.29 10.57
CA LYS A 91 20.47 17.81 9.49
C LYS A 91 20.87 16.72 8.49
N TRP A 92 21.12 15.50 8.98
CA TRP A 92 21.39 14.36 8.09
C TRP A 92 20.22 14.07 7.18
N LEU A 93 18.97 14.02 7.68
CA LEU A 93 17.76 13.85 6.86
C LEU A 93 17.61 14.95 5.82
N GLN A 94 17.95 16.21 6.15
CA GLN A 94 17.90 17.35 5.25
C GLN A 94 18.90 17.24 4.09
N GLY A 95 19.94 16.41 4.22
CA GLY A 95 20.93 16.15 3.17
C GLY A 95 20.38 15.33 1.99
N PHE A 96 19.24 14.63 2.16
CA PHE A 96 18.64 13.83 1.09
C PHE A 96 17.66 14.67 0.25
N SER A 97 17.92 14.77 -1.04
CA SER A 97 17.09 15.57 -1.97
C SER A 97 15.64 15.07 -2.05
N CYS A 98 15.40 13.77 -1.81
CA CYS A 98 14.07 13.17 -1.83
C CYS A 98 13.27 13.38 -0.54
N VAL A 99 13.88 13.83 0.54
CA VAL A 99 13.16 14.25 1.73
C VAL A 99 12.41 15.54 1.45
N TYR A 100 11.09 15.43 1.37
CA TYR A 100 10.19 16.57 1.16
C TYR A 100 10.04 17.41 2.42
N ALA A 101 9.91 16.75 3.57
CA ALA A 101 9.88 17.40 4.88
C ALA A 101 10.34 16.41 5.96
N CYS A 102 10.88 16.93 7.06
CA CYS A 102 11.10 16.13 8.26
C CYS A 102 10.74 16.92 9.52
N PHE A 103 10.28 16.20 10.54
CA PHE A 103 9.82 16.77 11.79
C PHE A 103 9.92 15.77 12.94
N VAL A 104 9.98 16.28 14.16
CA VAL A 104 10.04 15.49 15.38
C VAL A 104 8.72 14.74 15.60
N THR A 105 8.81 13.46 15.96
CA THR A 105 7.64 12.61 16.27
C THR A 105 6.88 13.07 17.52
N PRO A 106 5.63 12.62 17.72
CA PRO A 106 4.85 13.01 18.90
C PRO A 106 5.53 12.70 20.24
N SER A 107 6.34 11.62 20.31
CA SER A 107 7.09 11.27 21.52
C SER A 107 8.24 12.23 21.83
N GLY A 108 8.75 12.94 20.82
CA GLY A 108 9.95 13.75 20.96
C GLY A 108 11.26 12.96 20.87
N GLU A 109 11.19 11.65 20.67
CA GLU A 109 12.32 10.70 20.72
C GLU A 109 12.73 10.21 19.32
N GLY A 110 12.25 10.86 18.26
CA GLY A 110 12.51 10.43 16.89
C GLY A 110 12.09 11.45 15.85
N TYR A 111 12.35 11.13 14.60
CA TYR A 111 11.97 11.91 13.43
C TYR A 111 11.02 11.14 12.52
N LYS A 112 10.17 11.88 11.84
CA LYS A 112 9.42 11.40 10.67
C LYS A 112 9.93 12.16 9.44
N ALA A 113 10.32 11.42 8.40
CA ALA A 113 10.65 11.98 7.11
C ALA A 113 9.56 11.64 6.08
N ILE A 114 9.12 12.65 5.35
CA ILE A 114 8.20 12.51 4.24
C ILE A 114 9.02 12.50 2.96
N ILE A 115 8.97 11.38 2.26
CA ILE A 115 9.78 11.14 1.07
C ILE A 115 8.93 11.39 -0.17
N LEU A 116 9.43 12.20 -1.08
CA LEU A 116 8.88 12.37 -2.43
C LEU A 116 9.47 11.29 -3.34
N HIS A 117 8.63 10.61 -4.12
CA HIS A 117 9.06 9.55 -5.05
C HIS A 117 8.26 9.60 -6.36
N ASP A 118 8.77 8.96 -7.40
CA ASP A 118 8.15 8.85 -8.73
C ASP A 118 7.52 7.48 -9.01
N ASN A 119 7.34 6.64 -7.98
CA ASN A 119 6.51 5.45 -8.10
C ASN A 119 5.03 5.87 -8.12
N TYR A 120 4.32 5.57 -9.19
CA TYR A 120 2.88 5.86 -9.36
C TYR A 120 2.01 4.61 -9.19
N GLU A 121 2.62 3.44 -8.94
CA GLU A 121 1.93 2.17 -8.83
C GLU A 121 1.98 1.63 -7.40
N PRO A 122 0.85 1.57 -6.67
CA PRO A 122 0.80 1.08 -5.30
C PRO A 122 1.25 -0.38 -5.17
N LEU A 123 1.26 -1.13 -6.27
CA LEU A 123 1.72 -2.49 -6.34
C LEU A 123 3.20 -2.63 -5.96
N TYR A 124 4.00 -1.63 -6.33
CA TYR A 124 5.43 -1.59 -6.01
C TYR A 124 5.74 -0.83 -4.71
N HIS A 125 4.71 -0.48 -3.92
CA HIS A 125 4.93 0.28 -2.70
C HIS A 125 5.89 -0.43 -1.72
N TYR A 126 5.79 -1.74 -1.60
CA TYR A 126 6.67 -2.52 -0.74
C TYR A 126 8.12 -2.54 -1.25
N ASP A 127 8.31 -2.68 -2.56
CA ASP A 127 9.63 -2.62 -3.19
C ASP A 127 10.25 -1.22 -3.03
N LEU A 128 9.48 -0.17 -3.30
CA LEU A 128 9.89 1.21 -3.02
C LEU A 128 10.31 1.38 -1.56
N TYR A 129 9.50 0.88 -0.63
CA TYR A 129 9.79 1.02 0.79
C TYR A 129 11.11 0.33 1.16
N ASN A 130 11.37 -0.88 0.65
CA ASN A 130 12.63 -1.59 0.86
C ASN A 130 13.84 -0.85 0.28
N GLN A 131 13.68 -0.24 -0.91
CA GLN A 131 14.73 0.58 -1.49
C GLN A 131 15.03 1.82 -0.63
N LEU A 132 14.01 2.44 -0.07
CA LEU A 132 14.16 3.56 0.85
C LEU A 132 14.81 3.13 2.17
N LEU A 133 14.46 1.95 2.72
CA LEU A 133 15.15 1.39 3.89
C LEU A 133 16.65 1.20 3.64
N ASN A 134 17.03 0.77 2.44
CA ASN A 134 18.44 0.63 2.05
C ASN A 134 19.12 2.00 1.83
N LEU A 135 18.39 2.99 1.30
CA LEU A 135 18.93 4.34 1.11
C LEU A 135 19.27 5.02 2.44
N PHE A 136 18.38 4.88 3.43
CA PHE A 136 18.53 5.51 4.74
C PHE A 136 19.24 4.64 5.76
N ASP A 137 19.73 3.49 5.42
CA ASP A 137 20.39 2.44 6.20
C ASP A 137 21.00 2.93 7.54
N CYS A 138 20.15 3.02 8.55
CA CYS A 138 20.53 3.44 9.90
C CYS A 138 19.77 2.60 10.96
N PRO A 139 20.36 2.45 12.17
CA PRO A 139 19.74 1.66 13.24
C PRO A 139 18.37 2.17 13.71
N GLU A 140 18.14 3.47 13.60
CA GLU A 140 16.96 4.16 14.10
C GLU A 140 15.73 3.99 13.19
N ILE A 141 15.89 3.50 11.95
CA ILE A 141 14.77 3.36 11.02
C ILE A 141 13.83 2.22 11.43
N ASP A 142 12.53 2.53 11.54
CA ASP A 142 11.51 1.51 11.83
C ASP A 142 11.17 0.72 10.56
N LYS A 143 11.68 -0.52 10.50
CA LYS A 143 11.46 -1.44 9.36
C LYS A 143 10.06 -2.05 9.33
N SER A 144 9.24 -1.87 10.36
CA SER A 144 7.90 -2.46 10.47
C SER A 144 6.79 -1.64 9.79
N THR A 145 7.07 -0.41 9.35
CA THR A 145 6.06 0.55 8.89
C THR A 145 5.74 0.46 7.38
N THR A 146 5.83 -0.72 6.80
CA THR A 146 5.66 -0.97 5.35
C THR A 146 4.23 -0.93 4.84
N ASP A 147 3.22 -0.87 5.73
CA ASP A 147 1.81 -0.94 5.31
C ASP A 147 1.39 0.31 4.54
N LEU A 148 0.84 0.10 3.35
CA LEU A 148 0.33 1.14 2.46
C LEU A 148 -0.72 2.05 3.15
N ALA A 149 -1.59 1.47 3.98
CA ALA A 149 -2.64 2.20 4.71
C ALA A 149 -2.18 2.69 6.09
N ARG A 150 -0.86 2.73 6.34
CA ARG A 150 -0.30 3.17 7.61
C ARG A 150 -0.80 4.56 7.98
N GLY A 151 -1.51 4.63 9.10
CA GLY A 151 -1.87 5.91 9.72
C GLY A 151 -0.70 6.45 10.51
N ASN A 152 -0.38 7.71 10.28
CA ASN A 152 0.69 8.43 10.97
C ASN A 152 0.07 9.49 11.86
N PHE A 153 0.31 9.42 13.16
CA PHE A 153 -0.15 10.45 14.09
C PHE A 153 0.46 11.80 13.74
N LEU A 154 -0.35 12.86 13.81
CA LEU A 154 0.16 14.22 13.68
C LEU A 154 1.06 14.54 14.87
N SER A 155 2.11 15.30 14.60
CA SER A 155 2.98 15.85 15.61
C SER A 155 2.81 17.36 15.72
N TYR A 156 3.49 17.98 16.68
CA TYR A 156 3.72 19.41 16.74
C TYR A 156 5.19 19.69 16.78
N ASP A 157 5.67 20.39 15.75
CA ASP A 157 7.07 20.77 15.60
C ASP A 157 7.18 22.13 14.91
N PRO A 158 7.32 23.24 15.66
CA PRO A 158 7.53 24.56 15.09
C PRO A 158 8.77 24.69 14.20
N ASN A 159 9.76 23.80 14.44
CA ASN A 159 11.02 23.76 13.68
C ASN A 159 10.96 22.79 12.49
N LEU A 160 9.77 22.27 12.15
CA LEU A 160 9.59 21.43 10.97
C LEU A 160 10.34 22.01 9.79
N TRP A 161 11.22 21.20 9.20
CA TRP A 161 11.91 21.55 7.98
C TRP A 161 11.18 21.03 6.75
N LYS A 162 11.02 21.89 5.78
CA LYS A 162 10.48 21.56 4.45
C LYS A 162 11.54 21.88 3.41
N ASN A 163 11.82 20.91 2.54
CA ASN A 163 12.77 21.08 1.45
C ASN A 163 12.25 22.16 0.46
N PRO A 164 13.02 23.21 0.18
CA PRO A 164 12.62 24.23 -0.77
C PRO A 164 12.62 23.73 -2.23
N GLU A 165 13.46 22.74 -2.55
CA GLU A 165 13.62 22.18 -3.90
C GLU A 165 13.71 20.65 -3.87
N PRO A 166 12.64 19.96 -3.47
CA PRO A 166 12.66 18.50 -3.36
C PRO A 166 12.74 17.85 -4.75
N LYS A 167 13.57 16.83 -4.86
CA LYS A 167 13.67 15.98 -6.05
C LYS A 167 13.12 14.60 -5.71
N PRO A 168 12.27 14.01 -6.55
CA PRO A 168 11.73 12.69 -6.25
C PRO A 168 12.85 11.65 -6.20
N TYR A 169 12.73 10.70 -5.28
CA TYR A 169 13.46 9.46 -5.34
C TYR A 169 13.06 8.75 -6.64
N HIS A 170 14.04 8.49 -7.49
CA HIS A 170 13.79 7.78 -8.73
C HIS A 170 13.65 6.28 -8.45
N PHE A 171 12.42 5.79 -8.53
CA PHE A 171 12.10 4.40 -8.28
C PHE A 171 12.27 3.57 -9.54
N THR A 172 13.03 2.49 -9.43
CA THR A 172 13.09 1.43 -10.45
C THR A 172 12.73 0.11 -9.80
N PRO A 173 11.69 -0.60 -10.27
CA PRO A 173 11.35 -1.91 -9.73
C PRO A 173 12.56 -2.85 -9.73
N THR A 174 12.88 -3.45 -8.59
CA THR A 174 14.01 -4.41 -8.46
C THR A 174 13.67 -5.74 -9.08
N THR A 175 12.38 -6.04 -9.19
CA THR A 175 11.86 -7.25 -9.82
C THR A 175 10.88 -6.86 -10.91
N THR A 176 10.89 -7.60 -12.02
CA THR A 176 9.82 -7.51 -13.04
C THR A 176 8.49 -7.99 -12.49
N GLU A 177 8.51 -8.69 -11.36
CA GLU A 177 7.35 -9.13 -10.61
C GLU A 177 7.21 -8.27 -9.34
N PRO A 178 6.06 -7.64 -9.11
CA PRO A 178 5.84 -6.88 -7.88
C PRO A 178 5.94 -7.83 -6.68
N LEU A 179 6.67 -7.39 -5.65
CA LEU A 179 6.69 -8.08 -4.36
C LEU A 179 5.27 -8.01 -3.79
N ILE A 180 4.52 -9.07 -3.99
CA ILE A 180 3.19 -9.24 -3.41
C ILE A 180 3.44 -9.65 -1.97
N PRO A 181 2.95 -8.88 -0.97
CA PRO A 181 3.00 -9.35 0.41
C PRO A 181 2.38 -10.74 0.47
N ASP A 182 3.02 -11.66 1.18
CA ASP A 182 2.45 -12.98 1.44
C ASP A 182 1.03 -12.79 1.96
N PHE A 183 0.06 -13.03 1.07
CA PHE A 183 -1.30 -13.18 1.52
C PHE A 183 -1.33 -14.57 2.15
N GLU A 184 -1.37 -14.63 3.48
CA GLU A 184 -1.80 -15.86 4.16
C GLU A 184 -3.19 -16.19 3.64
N THR A 185 -3.24 -16.97 2.57
CA THR A 185 -4.46 -17.33 1.85
C THR A 185 -5.04 -18.64 2.35
N GLU A 186 -4.45 -19.22 3.39
CA GLU A 186 -4.88 -20.50 3.93
C GLU A 186 -5.67 -20.28 5.21
N THR A 187 -6.99 -20.42 5.11
CA THR A 187 -7.83 -20.60 6.29
C THR A 187 -7.95 -22.10 6.53
N ILE A 188 -7.32 -22.59 7.59
CA ILE A 188 -7.45 -23.99 8.02
C ILE A 188 -8.79 -24.11 8.73
N ILE A 189 -9.73 -24.85 8.12
CA ILE A 189 -10.99 -25.22 8.74
C ILE A 189 -10.90 -26.70 9.11
N ARG A 190 -11.36 -27.07 10.27
CA ARG A 190 -11.51 -28.48 10.63
C ARG A 190 -12.92 -28.96 10.31
N ASP A 191 -13.02 -30.07 9.61
CA ASP A 191 -14.30 -30.73 9.38
C ASP A 191 -14.85 -31.37 10.68
N SER A 192 -16.08 -31.87 10.62
CA SER A 192 -16.73 -32.56 11.77
C SER A 192 -16.01 -33.83 12.23
N ALA A 193 -15.05 -34.32 11.45
CA ALA A 193 -14.20 -35.47 11.76
C ALA A 193 -12.81 -35.05 12.29
N GLY A 194 -12.53 -33.73 12.38
CA GLY A 194 -11.28 -33.20 12.87
C GLY A 194 -10.16 -33.11 11.82
N ASN A 195 -10.44 -33.38 10.54
CA ASN A 195 -9.47 -33.24 9.45
C ASN A 195 -9.27 -31.77 9.06
N GLU A 196 -8.05 -31.38 8.81
CA GLU A 196 -7.73 -30.03 8.35
C GLU A 196 -8.11 -29.86 6.87
N ILE A 197 -9.07 -28.98 6.60
CA ILE A 197 -9.42 -28.54 5.25
C ILE A 197 -8.78 -27.17 5.04
N VAL A 198 -7.81 -27.09 4.14
CA VAL A 198 -7.19 -25.83 3.72
C VAL A 198 -8.12 -25.17 2.71
N MET A 199 -8.91 -24.18 3.14
CA MET A 199 -9.69 -23.35 2.22
C MET A 199 -8.83 -22.20 1.71
N LYS A 200 -8.54 -22.22 0.41
CA LYS A 200 -7.93 -21.10 -0.27
C LYS A 200 -8.99 -20.05 -0.57
N ASP A 201 -8.88 -18.91 0.05
CA ASP A 201 -9.88 -17.83 -0.05
C ASP A 201 -9.70 -17.04 -1.36
N ASP A 202 -10.36 -17.47 -2.42
CA ASP A 202 -10.40 -16.75 -3.69
C ASP A 202 -11.05 -15.35 -3.57
N SER A 203 -11.73 -15.07 -2.46
CA SER A 203 -12.28 -13.74 -2.19
C SER A 203 -11.17 -12.69 -2.01
N LYS A 204 -10.02 -13.08 -1.46
CA LYS A 204 -8.85 -12.20 -1.32
C LYS A 204 -8.20 -11.89 -2.66
N VAL A 205 -8.17 -12.86 -3.58
CA VAL A 205 -7.69 -12.64 -4.96
C VAL A 205 -8.61 -11.66 -5.68
N SER A 206 -9.92 -11.87 -5.58
CA SER A 206 -10.90 -10.95 -6.19
C SER A 206 -10.82 -9.55 -5.59
N GLN A 207 -10.59 -9.42 -4.29
CA GLN A 207 -10.41 -8.12 -3.63
C GLN A 207 -9.12 -7.41 -4.06
N PHE A 208 -8.03 -8.16 -4.20
CA PHE A 208 -6.75 -7.64 -4.69
C PHE A 208 -6.85 -7.17 -6.15
N LEU A 209 -7.48 -7.98 -7.00
CA LEU A 209 -7.75 -7.60 -8.38
C LEU A 209 -8.63 -6.35 -8.47
N ASN A 210 -9.62 -6.19 -7.59
CA ASN A 210 -10.42 -4.97 -7.50
C ASN A 210 -9.61 -3.72 -7.19
N GLN A 211 -8.49 -3.86 -6.48
CA GLN A 211 -7.55 -2.73 -6.26
C GLN A 211 -6.74 -2.41 -7.51
N LEU A 212 -6.25 -3.44 -8.20
CA LEU A 212 -5.51 -3.29 -9.46
C LEU A 212 -6.35 -2.63 -10.54
N TYR A 213 -7.65 -2.95 -10.62
CA TYR A 213 -8.55 -2.38 -11.64
C TYR A 213 -8.91 -0.93 -11.44
N ARG A 214 -8.69 -0.39 -10.27
CA ARG A 214 -8.83 1.04 -10.04
C ARG A 214 -7.71 1.86 -10.68
N GLN A 215 -6.68 1.19 -11.16
CA GLN A 215 -5.57 1.75 -11.91
C GLN A 215 -5.64 1.28 -13.36
N VAL A 216 -5.07 2.05 -14.28
CA VAL A 216 -4.93 1.65 -15.68
C VAL A 216 -3.82 0.61 -15.76
N VAL A 217 -4.14 -0.64 -15.45
CA VAL A 217 -3.18 -1.75 -15.50
C VAL A 217 -3.35 -2.51 -16.80
N SER A 218 -2.26 -2.88 -17.46
CA SER A 218 -2.29 -3.69 -18.67
C SER A 218 -2.71 -5.14 -18.37
N ASP A 219 -3.22 -5.84 -19.38
CA ASP A 219 -3.58 -7.26 -19.24
C ASP A 219 -2.36 -8.08 -18.79
N GLU A 220 -1.17 -7.75 -19.29
CA GLU A 220 0.10 -8.40 -18.95
C GLU A 220 0.44 -8.24 -17.48
N SER A 221 0.19 -7.06 -16.92
CA SER A 221 0.42 -6.81 -15.49
C SER A 221 -0.56 -7.59 -14.63
N ILE A 222 -1.83 -7.69 -15.03
CA ILE A 222 -2.85 -8.50 -14.34
C ILE A 222 -2.47 -9.98 -14.37
N ILE A 223 -2.12 -10.49 -15.54
CA ILE A 223 -1.71 -11.90 -15.72
C ILE A 223 -0.47 -12.21 -14.89
N ARG A 224 0.53 -11.32 -14.89
CA ARG A 224 1.76 -11.50 -14.09
C ARG A 224 1.47 -11.66 -12.60
N ILE A 225 0.60 -10.81 -12.07
CA ILE A 225 0.21 -10.86 -10.67
C ILE A 225 -0.56 -12.14 -10.35
N LEU A 226 -1.52 -12.50 -11.19
CA LEU A 226 -2.26 -13.73 -11.01
C LEU A 226 -1.38 -14.96 -11.14
N ARG A 227 -0.36 -14.92 -11.98
CA ARG A 227 0.64 -15.99 -12.09
C ARG A 227 1.36 -16.21 -10.76
N SER A 228 1.82 -15.17 -10.08
CA SER A 228 2.51 -15.31 -8.80
C SER A 228 1.59 -15.83 -7.68
N ILE A 229 0.29 -15.48 -7.73
CA ILE A 229 -0.70 -15.96 -6.76
C ILE A 229 -1.12 -17.42 -7.04
N TRP A 230 -1.30 -17.77 -8.31
CA TRP A 230 -1.87 -19.07 -8.71
C TRP A 230 -0.85 -20.13 -9.04
N ASN A 231 0.39 -19.74 -9.33
CA ASN A 231 1.45 -20.71 -9.64
C ASN A 231 1.70 -21.63 -8.44
N GLY A 232 1.73 -22.95 -8.71
CA GLY A 232 1.93 -23.96 -7.68
C GLY A 232 0.73 -24.21 -6.75
N ARG A 233 -0.43 -23.56 -6.96
CA ARG A 233 -1.63 -23.86 -6.19
C ARG A 233 -2.15 -25.28 -6.49
N SER A 234 -2.55 -25.96 -5.43
CA SER A 234 -3.20 -27.27 -5.54
C SER A 234 -4.53 -27.17 -6.32
N LEU A 235 -4.77 -28.14 -7.20
CA LEU A 235 -6.04 -28.30 -7.91
C LEU A 235 -7.06 -29.09 -7.06
N ALA A 236 -7.08 -28.88 -5.75
CA ALA A 236 -7.89 -29.62 -4.80
C ALA A 236 -9.40 -29.64 -5.12
N ASN A 237 -9.89 -28.56 -5.75
CA ASN A 237 -11.29 -28.44 -6.21
C ASN A 237 -11.52 -29.03 -7.61
N GLY A 238 -10.55 -29.73 -8.19
CA GLY A 238 -10.58 -30.26 -9.54
C GLY A 238 -10.25 -29.23 -10.61
N ARG A 239 -9.73 -29.71 -11.76
CA ARG A 239 -9.26 -28.85 -12.88
C ARG A 239 -10.36 -27.97 -13.43
N ASN A 240 -11.57 -28.53 -13.60
CA ASN A 240 -12.73 -27.81 -14.14
C ASN A 240 -13.10 -26.58 -13.29
N ASN A 241 -13.31 -26.79 -11.99
CA ASN A 241 -13.72 -25.72 -11.08
C ASN A 241 -12.62 -24.64 -10.95
N THR A 242 -11.37 -25.05 -10.96
CA THR A 242 -10.24 -24.12 -10.92
C THR A 242 -10.17 -23.28 -12.19
N ALA A 243 -10.29 -23.90 -13.39
CA ALA A 243 -10.31 -23.20 -14.67
C ALA A 243 -11.49 -22.22 -14.76
N MET A 244 -12.68 -22.65 -14.30
CA MET A 244 -13.89 -21.81 -14.28
C MET A 244 -13.69 -20.57 -13.38
N SER A 245 -13.14 -20.77 -12.18
CA SER A 245 -12.83 -19.68 -11.25
C SER A 245 -11.85 -18.67 -11.86
N TYR A 246 -10.76 -19.17 -12.44
CA TYR A 246 -9.74 -18.33 -13.08
C TYR A 246 -10.30 -17.56 -14.28
N ALA A 247 -11.04 -18.23 -15.16
CA ALA A 247 -11.66 -17.59 -16.31
C ALA A 247 -12.66 -16.51 -15.89
N GLY A 248 -13.48 -16.77 -14.86
CA GLY A 248 -14.42 -15.79 -14.32
C GLY A 248 -13.74 -14.54 -13.76
N VAL A 249 -12.65 -14.73 -13.02
CA VAL A 249 -11.84 -13.64 -12.47
C VAL A 249 -11.23 -12.81 -13.60
N LEU A 250 -10.57 -13.43 -14.58
CA LEU A 250 -9.92 -12.75 -15.71
C LEU A 250 -10.94 -12.00 -16.58
N CYS A 251 -12.13 -12.59 -16.82
CA CYS A 251 -13.21 -11.93 -17.55
C CYS A 251 -13.68 -10.65 -16.84
N LYS A 252 -14.00 -10.74 -15.55
CA LYS A 252 -14.41 -9.57 -14.74
C LYS A 252 -13.32 -8.52 -14.70
N ALA A 253 -12.08 -8.95 -14.76
CA ALA A 253 -10.88 -8.16 -14.87
C ALA A 253 -10.76 -7.38 -16.17
N GLY A 254 -11.46 -7.82 -17.20
CA GLY A 254 -11.35 -7.26 -18.53
C GLY A 254 -10.06 -7.66 -19.24
N VAL A 255 -9.47 -8.79 -18.88
CA VAL A 255 -8.40 -9.42 -19.66
C VAL A 255 -9.01 -10.03 -20.91
N MET A 256 -8.35 -9.83 -22.05
CA MET A 256 -8.83 -10.36 -23.31
C MET A 256 -8.88 -11.89 -23.28
N LYS A 257 -9.95 -12.48 -23.85
CA LYS A 257 -10.25 -13.90 -23.75
C LYS A 257 -9.08 -14.80 -24.19
N ASP A 258 -8.43 -14.45 -25.30
CA ASP A 258 -7.31 -15.24 -25.83
C ASP A 258 -6.11 -15.25 -24.89
N LYS A 259 -5.80 -14.11 -24.25
CA LYS A 259 -4.74 -14.00 -23.24
C LYS A 259 -5.10 -14.78 -21.99
N ALA A 260 -6.36 -14.72 -21.56
CA ALA A 260 -6.84 -15.47 -20.40
C ALA A 260 -6.75 -16.98 -20.64
N LYS A 261 -7.16 -17.43 -21.86
CA LYS A 261 -7.07 -18.83 -22.24
C LYS A 261 -5.62 -19.32 -22.20
N ALA A 262 -4.71 -18.63 -22.88
CA ALA A 262 -3.29 -18.98 -22.90
C ALA A 262 -2.69 -19.08 -21.49
N PHE A 263 -3.07 -18.14 -20.61
CA PHE A 263 -2.58 -18.14 -19.23
C PHE A 263 -3.15 -19.30 -18.40
N ILE A 264 -4.43 -19.66 -18.55
CA ILE A 264 -5.01 -20.79 -17.82
C ILE A 264 -4.45 -22.13 -18.34
N GLU A 265 -4.20 -22.26 -19.66
CA GLU A 265 -3.55 -23.43 -20.27
C GLU A 265 -2.14 -23.66 -19.69
N GLU A 266 -1.40 -22.58 -19.43
CA GLU A 266 -0.09 -22.65 -18.78
C GLU A 266 -0.20 -23.17 -17.34
N LEU A 267 -1.22 -22.77 -16.59
CA LEU A 267 -1.42 -23.16 -15.18
C LEU A 267 -2.01 -24.55 -15.02
N ILE A 268 -2.78 -25.01 -16.00
CA ILE A 268 -3.48 -26.32 -16.00
C ILE A 268 -3.16 -27.03 -17.31
N PRO A 269 -1.91 -27.47 -17.49
CA PRO A 269 -1.52 -28.17 -18.69
C PRO A 269 -2.27 -29.49 -18.84
N ASP A 270 -2.41 -29.97 -20.07
CA ASP A 270 -3.07 -31.24 -20.41
C ASP A 270 -4.57 -31.33 -20.06
N TYR A 271 -5.23 -30.17 -20.02
CA TYR A 271 -6.68 -30.11 -19.79
C TYR A 271 -7.34 -29.10 -20.76
N ASP A 272 -8.32 -29.57 -21.55
CA ASP A 272 -9.06 -28.68 -22.46
C ASP A 272 -9.99 -27.76 -21.67
N ILE A 273 -9.65 -26.47 -21.70
CA ILE A 273 -10.37 -25.41 -21.01
C ILE A 273 -11.23 -24.56 -21.95
N THR A 274 -11.30 -24.89 -23.23
CA THR A 274 -11.92 -24.05 -24.25
C THR A 274 -13.37 -23.71 -23.90
N GLU A 275 -14.19 -24.73 -23.67
CA GLU A 275 -15.61 -24.56 -23.32
C GLU A 275 -15.79 -23.82 -21.99
N ILE A 276 -14.88 -24.05 -21.04
CA ILE A 276 -14.91 -23.41 -19.70
C ILE A 276 -14.67 -21.92 -19.82
N VAL A 277 -13.65 -21.51 -20.59
CA VAL A 277 -13.34 -20.10 -20.83
C VAL A 277 -14.46 -19.43 -21.61
N ASP A 278 -14.99 -20.12 -22.63
CA ASP A 278 -16.12 -19.63 -23.43
C ASP A 278 -17.36 -19.40 -22.56
N TYR A 279 -17.69 -20.36 -21.71
CA TYR A 279 -18.79 -20.23 -20.76
C TYR A 279 -18.55 -19.06 -19.79
N ALA A 280 -17.39 -18.99 -19.18
CA ALA A 280 -17.08 -17.93 -18.22
C ALA A 280 -17.17 -16.53 -18.84
N TYR A 281 -16.70 -16.36 -20.08
CA TYR A 281 -16.74 -15.08 -20.80
C TYR A 281 -18.13 -14.71 -21.34
N SER A 282 -19.00 -15.69 -21.58
CA SER A 282 -20.38 -15.45 -21.98
C SER A 282 -21.31 -15.12 -20.80
N HIS A 283 -21.05 -15.68 -19.62
CA HIS A 283 -21.90 -15.55 -18.43
C HIS A 283 -21.41 -14.52 -17.41
N ASN A 284 -20.22 -13.94 -17.57
CA ASN A 284 -19.73 -12.85 -16.76
C ASN A 284 -19.67 -11.54 -17.56
N THR A 285 -19.87 -10.42 -16.87
CA THR A 285 -19.77 -9.11 -17.51
C THR A 285 -18.29 -8.74 -17.68
N PHE A 286 -17.80 -8.78 -18.91
CA PHE A 286 -16.41 -8.45 -19.26
C PHE A 286 -16.00 -7.07 -18.74
N GLY A 287 -14.92 -7.03 -17.97
CA GLY A 287 -14.36 -5.79 -17.42
C GLY A 287 -15.33 -5.03 -16.52
N CYS A 288 -16.32 -5.72 -15.90
CA CYS A 288 -17.29 -5.05 -15.03
C CYS A 288 -16.60 -4.31 -13.88
N GLU A 289 -15.49 -4.80 -13.42
CA GLU A 289 -14.70 -4.19 -12.38
C GLU A 289 -13.87 -3.00 -12.90
N ARG A 290 -13.34 -3.09 -14.13
CA ARG A 290 -12.72 -1.97 -14.83
C ARG A 290 -13.71 -0.85 -15.19
N ARG A 291 -14.95 -1.18 -15.57
CA ARG A 291 -15.96 -0.18 -16.00
C ARG A 291 -16.50 0.63 -14.84
N ARG A 292 -16.65 0.04 -13.66
CA ARG A 292 -17.07 0.75 -12.44
C ARG A 292 -16.12 1.88 -12.04
N TYR A 293 -14.86 1.78 -12.44
CA TYR A 293 -13.88 2.84 -12.23
C TYR A 293 -14.05 4.01 -13.22
N LYS A 294 -14.20 3.71 -14.53
CA LYS A 294 -14.37 4.75 -15.57
C LYS A 294 -15.66 5.56 -15.42
N SER A 295 -16.75 4.98 -14.92
CA SER A 295 -18.02 5.68 -14.71
C SER A 295 -18.02 6.62 -13.50
N ARG A 296 -17.08 6.49 -12.58
CA ARG A 296 -16.91 7.38 -11.42
C ARG A 296 -15.93 8.51 -11.65
N GLN A 297 -15.27 8.54 -12.80
CA GLN A 297 -14.39 9.63 -13.23
C GLN A 297 -15.05 10.61 -14.20
N LYS A 298 -16.28 10.35 -14.63
CA LYS A 298 -17.16 11.28 -15.33
C LYS A 298 -18.12 11.93 -14.32
#